data_b9ee2b81dda6511cf31756f9b48343f2
#
_entry.id   b9ee2b81dda6511cf31756f9b48343f2
#
_cell.length_a   1.000
_cell.length_b   1.000
_cell.length_c   1.000
_cell.angle_alpha   90.00
_cell.angle_beta   90.00
_cell.angle_gamma   90.00
#
_symmetry.space_group_name_H-M   'P 1'
#
loop_
_entity.id
_entity.type
_entity.pdbx_description
1 polymer ?
#
loop_
_entity_poly.entity_id
_entity_poly.type
_entity_poly.pdbx_seq_one_letter_code
_entity_poly.pdbx_strand_id
1 'polypeptide(L)'
;MTTVQNKNLPSLLKKLVADKKITQEVAEKAVADSTERGISITTHLAQRKLIDENDLAVYNSKEFGLSLVDIDTIDISMDVESLLPKEMMRKTQLYPLFRMGKAITIAVADPFFLSHLSDVRFATELMPEPVIVEYSKLQKLLNPEYSDSAVSSGMTISSDTAAQDLVIETNELESEEEEDDSGVDVTEFLNELLSHAIKKKVSDIHIEPYEKILRVRFRLDGMLQVVSMPPKALARKMTSRIKVMAQLNTSERRIPQDGRIHFRMGEDKYIDFRVNTLPTLYGEKIVMRILDSDTAALGIDVLGFDDKQKTDLLAALGKPDGMILVTGPTGSGKTVTLYAGLNILNTSERNISTAEDPAEIQVPGINQVNVNNKVGLTFASALRAFLRQDPDIIMVGEIRDLETAEISVKAAQTGHLLLSTLHTNSAPETLTRLINMGVPAFNIASSVHLIVAQRLARRLCKECKVLVEDVPKQALIQLGFDEQEIDSIEIYEPNGCGECANGYKGRVGIYQVMPISSVMETMIMDGANSLEIAIQSKKEGINDLRQSALNKVKQGVTSLAELERVTKD
;
A
#
# COMPACT_ATOMS: atom_id res chain seq x y z
N MET A 1 3.83 57.66 24.01
CA MET A 1 2.86 58.52 23.33
C MET A 1 2.65 57.95 21.95
N THR A 2 1.61 57.21 21.70
CA THR A 2 0.28 57.55 21.35
C THR A 2 -0.63 56.36 21.53
N THR A 3 -1.55 56.46 22.48
CA THR A 3 -2.72 55.63 22.63
C THR A 3 -3.69 55.98 21.51
N VAL A 4 -3.72 55.22 20.43
CA VAL A 4 -4.73 55.35 19.36
C VAL A 4 -5.71 54.18 19.49
N GLN A 5 -6.85 54.55 19.98
CA GLN A 5 -8.21 54.06 19.81
C GLN A 5 -8.43 52.57 19.40
N ASN A 6 -8.58 51.77 20.42
CA ASN A 6 -9.06 50.38 20.40
C ASN A 6 -10.60 50.27 20.24
N LYS A 7 -11.26 51.22 19.56
CA LYS A 7 -12.72 51.39 19.67
C LYS A 7 -13.59 50.59 18.70
N ASN A 8 -13.01 49.96 17.65
CA ASN A 8 -13.85 49.31 16.61
C ASN A 8 -13.48 47.86 16.24
N LEU A 9 -12.59 47.21 16.99
CA LEU A 9 -12.29 45.80 16.72
C LEU A 9 -13.33 44.87 17.40
N PRO A 10 -13.79 43.79 16.74
CA PRO A 10 -14.58 42.74 17.36
C PRO A 10 -13.92 42.10 18.59
N SER A 11 -14.71 41.56 19.52
CA SER A 11 -14.25 41.01 20.81
C SER A 11 -13.16 39.98 20.63
N LEU A 12 -13.29 39.02 19.69
CA LEU A 12 -12.33 38.02 19.36
C LEU A 12 -10.96 38.63 18.99
N LEU A 13 -10.91 39.59 18.09
CA LEU A 13 -9.69 40.24 17.67
C LEU A 13 -9.01 41.04 18.79
N LYS A 14 -9.79 41.69 19.65
CA LYS A 14 -9.25 42.39 20.82
C LYS A 14 -8.51 41.44 21.76
N LYS A 15 -9.07 40.25 22.01
CA LYS A 15 -8.44 39.22 22.83
C LYS A 15 -7.17 38.68 22.19
N LEU A 16 -7.22 38.37 20.89
CA LEU A 16 -6.06 37.88 20.15
C LEU A 16 -4.90 38.86 20.13
N VAL A 17 -5.17 40.16 20.03
CA VAL A 17 -4.16 41.23 20.10
C VAL A 17 -3.61 41.37 21.53
N ALA A 18 -4.49 41.33 22.54
CA ALA A 18 -4.09 41.42 23.94
C ALA A 18 -3.17 40.26 24.36
N ASP A 19 -3.45 39.05 23.88
CA ASP A 19 -2.66 37.83 24.12
C ASP A 19 -1.46 37.69 23.16
N LYS A 20 -1.17 38.74 22.36
CA LYS A 20 -0.06 38.80 21.40
C LYS A 20 -0.02 37.65 20.37
N LYS A 21 -1.18 37.08 20.06
CA LYS A 21 -1.30 36.04 19.04
C LYS A 21 -1.28 36.64 17.62
N ILE A 22 -1.79 37.86 17.48
CA ILE A 22 -1.74 38.67 16.24
C ILE A 22 -1.36 40.12 16.58
N THR A 23 -0.82 40.84 15.60
CA THR A 23 -0.56 42.28 15.76
C THR A 23 -1.82 43.09 15.50
N GLN A 24 -1.88 44.34 16.01
CA GLN A 24 -3.00 45.22 15.78
C GLN A 24 -3.20 45.52 14.29
N GLU A 25 -2.13 45.69 13.53
CA GLU A 25 -2.15 45.91 12.09
C GLU A 25 -2.81 44.74 11.33
N VAL A 26 -2.47 43.48 11.71
CA VAL A 26 -3.08 42.26 11.16
C VAL A 26 -4.56 42.19 11.52
N ALA A 27 -4.95 42.56 12.73
CA ALA A 27 -6.34 42.57 13.14
C ALA A 27 -7.19 43.59 12.35
N GLU A 28 -6.68 44.82 12.15
CA GLU A 28 -7.37 45.86 11.38
C GLU A 28 -7.50 45.46 9.90
N LYS A 29 -6.46 44.89 9.33
CA LYS A 29 -6.47 44.37 7.96
C LYS A 29 -7.43 43.18 7.81
N ALA A 30 -7.51 42.29 8.78
CA ALA A 30 -8.42 41.15 8.76
C ALA A 30 -9.90 41.63 8.76
N VAL A 31 -10.24 42.71 9.48
CA VAL A 31 -11.57 43.30 9.43
C VAL A 31 -11.89 43.87 8.06
N ALA A 32 -10.96 44.64 7.46
CA ALA A 32 -11.16 45.24 6.14
C ALA A 32 -11.34 44.16 5.06
N ASP A 33 -10.39 43.17 5.00
CA ASP A 33 -10.40 42.09 4.01
C ASP A 33 -11.64 41.17 4.16
N SER A 34 -12.08 40.87 5.41
CA SER A 34 -13.27 40.05 5.65
C SER A 34 -14.56 40.74 5.19
N THR A 35 -14.63 42.08 5.40
CA THR A 35 -15.79 42.90 4.97
C THR A 35 -15.84 42.99 3.44
N GLU A 36 -14.70 43.21 2.78
CA GLU A 36 -14.63 43.29 1.32
C GLU A 36 -15.01 41.97 0.63
N ARG A 37 -14.64 40.84 1.23
CA ARG A 37 -14.93 39.51 0.69
C ARG A 37 -16.27 38.92 1.13
N GLY A 38 -16.98 39.55 2.05
CA GLY A 38 -18.24 39.05 2.58
C GLY A 38 -18.12 37.75 3.37
N ILE A 39 -16.95 37.46 3.98
CA ILE A 39 -16.71 36.28 4.79
C ILE A 39 -16.55 36.65 6.27
N SER A 40 -16.73 35.68 7.17
CA SER A 40 -16.54 35.95 8.59
C SER A 40 -15.04 36.16 8.93
N ILE A 41 -14.79 36.86 10.01
CA ILE A 41 -13.42 37.11 10.52
C ILE A 41 -12.76 35.82 10.90
N THR A 42 -13.44 34.89 11.55
CA THR A 42 -12.92 33.57 11.94
C THR A 42 -12.48 32.79 10.70
N THR A 43 -13.37 32.70 9.71
CA THR A 43 -13.06 32.04 8.42
C THR A 43 -11.86 32.72 7.73
N HIS A 44 -11.78 34.06 7.72
CA HIS A 44 -10.66 34.79 7.12
C HIS A 44 -9.32 34.48 7.82
N LEU A 45 -9.30 34.49 9.16
CA LEU A 45 -8.10 34.20 9.95
C LEU A 45 -7.59 32.76 9.68
N ALA A 46 -8.51 31.78 9.62
CA ALA A 46 -8.18 30.39 9.35
C ALA A 46 -7.67 30.18 7.92
N GLN A 47 -8.37 30.70 6.91
CA GLN A 47 -7.99 30.54 5.49
C GLN A 47 -6.64 31.19 5.15
N ARG A 48 -6.31 32.30 5.81
CA ARG A 48 -5.05 33.00 5.59
C ARG A 48 -3.91 32.53 6.50
N LYS A 49 -4.19 31.56 7.38
CA LYS A 49 -3.24 31.04 8.38
C LYS A 49 -2.58 32.17 9.20
N LEU A 50 -3.38 33.19 9.55
CA LEU A 50 -2.91 34.35 10.33
C LEU A 50 -2.75 34.03 11.81
N ILE A 51 -3.32 32.92 12.26
CA ILE A 51 -3.23 32.37 13.60
C ILE A 51 -3.23 30.84 13.50
N ASP A 52 -2.66 30.16 14.49
CA ASP A 52 -2.76 28.71 14.62
C ASP A 52 -4.22 28.27 14.75
N GLU A 53 -4.65 27.25 14.01
CA GLU A 53 -6.04 26.82 13.92
C GLU A 53 -6.57 26.27 15.25
N ASN A 54 -5.74 25.56 16.01
CA ASN A 54 -6.11 25.06 17.32
C ASN A 54 -6.27 26.23 18.31
N ASP A 55 -5.36 27.21 18.30
CA ASP A 55 -5.51 28.43 19.07
C ASP A 55 -6.83 29.15 18.74
N LEU A 56 -7.15 29.31 17.46
CA LEU A 56 -8.39 29.93 17.01
C LEU A 56 -9.63 29.19 17.50
N ALA A 57 -9.63 27.86 17.42
CA ALA A 57 -10.69 27.00 17.94
C ALA A 57 -10.86 27.14 19.46
N VAL A 58 -9.74 27.21 20.22
CA VAL A 58 -9.77 27.45 21.66
C VAL A 58 -10.37 28.82 22.00
N TYR A 59 -10.01 29.88 21.24
CA TYR A 59 -10.60 31.21 21.45
C TYR A 59 -12.09 31.24 21.13
N ASN A 60 -12.53 30.60 20.03
CA ASN A 60 -13.95 30.48 19.67
C ASN A 60 -14.72 29.68 20.75
N SER A 61 -14.20 28.58 21.22
CA SER A 61 -14.79 27.79 22.30
C SER A 61 -15.03 28.64 23.57
N LYS A 62 -14.01 29.41 24.01
CA LYS A 62 -14.12 30.28 25.20
C LYS A 62 -15.05 31.46 25.00
N GLU A 63 -15.07 32.07 23.80
CA GLU A 63 -15.89 33.25 23.51
C GLU A 63 -17.39 32.92 23.46
N PHE A 64 -17.73 31.78 22.88
CA PHE A 64 -19.10 31.34 22.68
C PHE A 64 -19.60 30.32 23.71
N GLY A 65 -18.72 29.88 24.65
CA GLY A 65 -19.09 28.93 25.69
C GLY A 65 -19.42 27.53 25.17
N LEU A 66 -18.80 27.12 24.04
CA LEU A 66 -19.05 25.86 23.39
C LEU A 66 -17.88 24.89 23.66
N SER A 67 -18.17 23.59 23.75
CA SER A 67 -17.14 22.57 23.92
C SER A 67 -16.24 22.49 22.69
N LEU A 68 -14.92 22.40 22.91
CA LEU A 68 -13.93 22.11 21.86
C LEU A 68 -13.82 20.60 21.69
N VAL A 69 -13.90 20.11 20.47
CA VAL A 69 -13.85 18.69 20.14
C VAL A 69 -12.84 18.44 19.01
N ASP A 70 -11.99 17.45 19.20
CA ASP A 70 -11.08 16.97 18.16
C ASP A 70 -11.79 15.90 17.31
N ILE A 71 -12.07 16.24 16.05
CA ILE A 71 -12.78 15.34 15.11
C ILE A 71 -11.99 14.05 14.87
N ASP A 72 -10.66 14.10 14.89
CA ASP A 72 -9.82 12.93 14.62
C ASP A 72 -9.95 11.83 15.68
N THR A 73 -10.53 12.18 16.85
CA THR A 73 -10.78 11.23 17.96
C THR A 73 -12.17 10.62 17.92
N ILE A 74 -13.04 11.05 16.99
CA ILE A 74 -14.44 10.63 16.90
C ILE A 74 -14.63 9.68 15.72
N ASP A 75 -15.25 8.54 15.98
CA ASP A 75 -15.75 7.65 14.93
C ASP A 75 -17.14 8.10 14.47
N ILE A 76 -17.18 8.83 13.35
CA ILE A 76 -18.43 9.38 12.79
C ILE A 76 -19.16 8.27 12.06
N SER A 77 -20.35 7.90 12.57
CA SER A 77 -21.16 6.87 11.93
C SER A 77 -21.88 7.40 10.68
N MET A 78 -21.92 6.60 9.61
CA MET A 78 -22.62 6.94 8.37
C MET A 78 -24.13 7.21 8.56
N ASP A 79 -24.74 6.58 9.56
CA ASP A 79 -26.15 6.78 9.88
C ASP A 79 -26.42 8.22 10.33
N VAL A 80 -25.44 8.88 10.95
CA VAL A 80 -25.53 10.27 11.41
C VAL A 80 -25.22 11.24 10.27
N GLU A 81 -24.22 10.94 9.43
CA GLU A 81 -23.92 11.75 8.25
C GLU A 81 -25.12 11.83 7.29
N SER A 82 -25.85 10.73 7.14
CA SER A 82 -27.02 10.66 6.25
C SER A 82 -28.25 11.48 6.73
N LEU A 83 -28.24 11.98 7.97
CA LEU A 83 -29.34 12.80 8.52
C LEU A 83 -29.43 14.20 7.91
N LEU A 84 -28.33 14.70 7.34
CA LEU A 84 -28.27 16.01 6.68
C LEU A 84 -27.85 15.88 5.21
N PRO A 85 -28.57 16.55 4.29
CA PRO A 85 -28.13 16.60 2.88
C PRO A 85 -26.74 17.25 2.74
N LYS A 86 -25.88 16.68 1.90
CA LYS A 86 -24.50 17.20 1.69
C LYS A 86 -24.46 18.66 1.25
N GLU A 87 -25.38 19.07 0.39
CA GLU A 87 -25.52 20.49 -0.03
C GLU A 87 -25.83 21.41 1.15
N MET A 88 -26.68 20.95 2.05
CA MET A 88 -27.02 21.71 3.25
C MET A 88 -25.80 21.84 4.16
N MET A 89 -25.07 20.75 4.42
CA MET A 89 -23.85 20.76 5.22
C MET A 89 -22.81 21.74 4.66
N ARG A 90 -22.58 21.73 3.34
CA ARG A 90 -21.67 22.65 2.67
C ARG A 90 -22.11 24.11 2.74
N LYS A 91 -23.39 24.37 2.52
CA LYS A 91 -23.96 25.73 2.56
C LYS A 91 -23.94 26.32 3.96
N THR A 92 -24.27 25.52 4.96
CA THR A 92 -24.36 25.95 6.37
C THR A 92 -23.04 25.82 7.12
N GLN A 93 -22.02 25.16 6.54
CA GLN A 93 -20.74 24.87 7.17
C GLN A 93 -20.89 24.14 8.52
N LEU A 94 -21.91 23.25 8.61
CA LEU A 94 -22.25 22.44 9.76
C LEU A 94 -22.11 20.96 9.41
N TYR A 95 -21.57 20.15 10.32
CA TYR A 95 -21.40 18.73 10.08
C TYR A 95 -21.87 17.89 11.29
N PRO A 96 -22.72 16.88 11.11
CA PRO A 96 -23.21 16.03 12.18
C PRO A 96 -22.14 15.02 12.60
N LEU A 97 -21.81 14.96 13.89
CA LEU A 97 -20.78 14.07 14.44
C LEU A 97 -21.37 12.78 15.00
N PHE A 98 -22.33 12.91 15.92
CA PHE A 98 -23.01 11.77 16.52
C PHE A 98 -24.39 12.14 17.04
N ARG A 99 -25.24 11.12 17.25
CA ARG A 99 -26.60 11.26 17.76
C ARG A 99 -26.73 10.57 19.11
N MET A 100 -27.32 11.26 20.07
CA MET A 100 -27.71 10.68 21.37
C MET A 100 -29.21 10.89 21.61
N GLY A 101 -30.01 9.86 21.37
CA GLY A 101 -31.48 9.95 21.55
C GLY A 101 -32.09 11.01 20.63
N LYS A 102 -32.61 12.12 21.22
CA LYS A 102 -33.21 13.26 20.50
C LYS A 102 -32.25 14.42 20.26
N ALA A 103 -31.01 14.32 20.69
CA ALA A 103 -29.97 15.31 20.45
C ALA A 103 -29.03 14.86 19.31
N ILE A 104 -28.52 15.83 18.53
CA ILE A 104 -27.52 15.62 17.50
C ILE A 104 -26.40 16.63 17.70
N THR A 105 -25.16 16.10 17.87
CA THR A 105 -23.97 16.95 18.02
C THR A 105 -23.49 17.41 16.66
N ILE A 106 -23.33 18.73 16.52
CA ILE A 106 -23.01 19.40 15.25
C ILE A 106 -21.64 20.09 15.37
N ALA A 107 -20.70 19.72 14.51
CA ALA A 107 -19.41 20.38 14.39
C ALA A 107 -19.55 21.74 13.69
N VAL A 108 -18.93 22.76 14.27
CA VAL A 108 -18.89 24.16 13.80
C VAL A 108 -17.47 24.68 13.98
N ALA A 109 -16.84 25.17 12.92
CA ALA A 109 -15.53 25.82 13.05
C ALA A 109 -15.64 27.35 13.25
N ASP A 110 -16.70 27.91 12.70
CA ASP A 110 -16.96 29.35 12.74
C ASP A 110 -18.32 29.64 13.39
N PRO A 111 -18.30 30.30 14.54
CA PRO A 111 -19.54 30.64 15.28
C PRO A 111 -20.58 31.47 14.50
N PHE A 112 -20.18 32.10 13.40
CA PHE A 112 -21.10 32.80 12.50
C PHE A 112 -22.21 31.88 11.99
N PHE A 113 -21.89 30.60 11.76
CA PHE A 113 -22.85 29.62 11.24
C PHE A 113 -23.79 29.01 12.28
N LEU A 114 -23.68 29.37 13.57
CA LEU A 114 -24.61 28.93 14.62
C LEU A 114 -26.06 29.36 14.35
N SER A 115 -26.26 30.43 13.57
CA SER A 115 -27.61 30.88 13.12
C SER A 115 -28.33 29.80 12.28
N HIS A 116 -27.62 28.88 11.64
CA HIS A 116 -28.19 27.80 10.81
C HIS A 116 -28.57 26.53 11.61
N LEU A 117 -28.38 26.50 12.92
CA LEU A 117 -28.81 25.36 13.74
C LEU A 117 -30.32 25.11 13.70
N SER A 118 -31.13 26.18 13.49
CA SER A 118 -32.55 26.05 13.26
C SER A 118 -32.89 25.23 12.01
N ASP A 119 -32.09 25.37 10.95
CA ASP A 119 -32.28 24.64 9.70
C ASP A 119 -31.98 23.14 9.91
N VAL A 120 -30.93 22.84 10.70
CA VAL A 120 -30.59 21.46 11.11
C VAL A 120 -31.74 20.84 11.91
N ARG A 121 -32.29 21.58 12.88
CA ARG A 121 -33.43 21.13 13.69
C ARG A 121 -34.65 20.84 12.82
N PHE A 122 -34.92 21.68 11.86
CA PHE A 122 -36.05 21.51 10.95
C PHE A 122 -35.88 20.29 10.04
N ALA A 123 -34.64 20.05 9.53
CA ALA A 123 -34.35 18.95 8.64
C ALA A 123 -34.30 17.58 9.34
N THR A 124 -33.89 17.54 10.62
CA THR A 124 -33.64 16.27 11.34
C THR A 124 -34.68 15.96 12.41
N GLU A 125 -35.51 16.92 12.81
CA GLU A 125 -36.40 16.88 13.98
C GLU A 125 -35.66 16.59 15.31
N LEU A 126 -34.32 16.76 15.34
CA LEU A 126 -33.47 16.56 16.50
C LEU A 126 -33.05 17.91 17.10
N MET A 127 -32.63 17.89 18.38
CA MET A 127 -32.05 19.06 19.05
C MET A 127 -30.58 19.18 18.69
N PRO A 128 -30.14 20.21 17.94
CA PRO A 128 -28.75 20.38 17.60
C PRO A 128 -27.95 20.94 18.78
N GLU A 129 -26.85 20.28 19.13
CA GLU A 129 -25.86 20.67 20.14
C GLU A 129 -24.54 21.02 19.44
N PRO A 130 -24.21 22.32 19.29
CA PRO A 130 -23.01 22.72 18.59
C PRO A 130 -21.76 22.50 19.43
N VAL A 131 -20.70 22.06 18.74
CA VAL A 131 -19.34 21.95 19.31
C VAL A 131 -18.34 22.62 18.37
N ILE A 132 -17.32 23.27 18.93
CA ILE A 132 -16.26 23.90 18.14
C ILE A 132 -15.23 22.85 17.73
N VAL A 133 -14.78 22.96 16.49
CA VAL A 133 -13.74 22.10 15.90
C VAL A 133 -12.75 22.95 15.08
N GLU A 134 -11.58 22.40 14.78
CA GLU A 134 -10.61 23.07 13.92
C GLU A 134 -11.15 23.25 12.48
N TYR A 135 -10.86 24.40 11.87
CA TYR A 135 -11.38 24.77 10.56
C TYR A 135 -10.97 23.79 9.45
N SER A 136 -9.68 23.45 9.36
CA SER A 136 -9.18 22.54 8.32
C SER A 136 -9.75 21.12 8.44
N LYS A 137 -9.95 20.62 9.68
CA LYS A 137 -10.55 19.32 9.93
C LYS A 137 -12.03 19.29 9.50
N LEU A 138 -12.78 20.35 9.80
CA LEU A 138 -14.16 20.46 9.33
C LEU A 138 -14.26 20.55 7.80
N GLN A 139 -13.36 21.34 7.17
CA GLN A 139 -13.35 21.46 5.70
C GLN A 139 -13.03 20.13 5.00
N LYS A 140 -12.18 19.29 5.58
CA LYS A 140 -11.92 17.94 5.07
C LYS A 140 -13.17 17.05 5.08
N LEU A 141 -14.04 17.20 6.07
CA LEU A 141 -15.32 16.47 6.13
C LEU A 141 -16.36 17.03 5.15
N LEU A 142 -16.48 18.36 5.06
CA LEU A 142 -17.42 19.03 4.17
C LEU A 142 -17.05 18.89 2.70
N ASN A 143 -15.75 18.88 2.40
CA ASN A 143 -15.18 18.79 1.06
C ASN A 143 -14.04 17.76 1.06
N PRO A 144 -14.30 16.48 0.79
CA PRO A 144 -13.29 15.43 0.79
C PRO A 144 -12.12 15.68 -0.18
N GLU A 145 -12.28 16.59 -1.14
CA GLU A 145 -11.25 17.04 -2.08
C GLU A 145 -10.31 18.13 -1.52
N TYR A 146 -10.58 18.59 -0.29
CA TYR A 146 -9.79 19.65 0.36
C TYR A 146 -8.45 19.06 0.84
N SER A 147 -7.40 19.21 0.01
CA SER A 147 -6.02 18.87 0.40
C SER A 147 -5.27 20.14 0.82
N ASP A 148 -4.46 20.04 1.89
CA ASP A 148 -3.66 21.16 2.44
C ASP A 148 -2.66 21.78 1.43
N SER A 149 -2.51 21.19 0.24
CA SER A 149 -1.62 21.66 -0.82
C SER A 149 -2.14 22.84 -1.66
N ALA A 150 -3.39 23.25 -1.49
CA ALA A 150 -4.01 24.30 -2.30
C ALA A 150 -3.75 25.74 -1.80
N VAL A 151 -3.03 25.95 -0.68
CA VAL A 151 -2.90 27.27 -0.04
C VAL A 151 -1.61 28.02 -0.39
N SER A 152 -0.65 27.39 -1.09
CA SER A 152 0.65 28.05 -1.39
C SER A 152 0.87 28.49 -2.84
N SER A 153 -0.13 28.39 -3.71
CA SER A 153 0.00 28.96 -5.06
C SER A 153 -1.37 29.44 -5.55
N GLY A 154 -1.53 30.75 -5.66
CA GLY A 154 -2.65 31.37 -6.35
C GLY A 154 -2.58 31.02 -7.85
N MET A 155 -3.07 29.87 -8.22
CA MET A 155 -3.27 29.49 -9.61
C MET A 155 -4.65 28.85 -9.74
N THR A 156 -5.55 29.63 -10.31
CA THR A 156 -6.79 29.13 -10.92
C THR A 156 -6.41 28.08 -11.96
N ILE A 157 -6.66 26.81 -11.68
CA ILE A 157 -6.60 25.78 -12.71
C ILE A 157 -7.95 25.79 -13.40
N SER A 158 -7.95 26.40 -14.59
CA SER A 158 -9.02 26.20 -15.57
C SER A 158 -9.05 24.71 -15.94
N SER A 159 -10.25 24.15 -15.88
CA SER A 159 -10.60 22.81 -16.31
C SER A 159 -10.51 22.67 -17.83
N ASP A 160 -9.31 22.69 -18.37
CA ASP A 160 -9.06 22.32 -19.77
C ASP A 160 -7.61 21.86 -19.91
N THR A 161 -7.43 20.64 -20.36
CA THR A 161 -6.17 19.96 -20.75
C THR A 161 -5.60 18.92 -19.80
N ALA A 162 -6.34 17.85 -19.45
CA ALA A 162 -5.75 16.59 -19.00
C ALA A 162 -6.64 15.34 -19.24
N ALA A 163 -7.80 15.48 -19.88
CA ALA A 163 -8.73 14.37 -20.09
C ALA A 163 -8.64 13.75 -21.52
N GLN A 164 -7.76 14.23 -22.39
CA GLN A 164 -7.77 13.80 -23.81
C GLN A 164 -6.82 12.64 -24.15
N ASP A 165 -5.94 12.20 -23.24
CA ASP A 165 -4.96 11.15 -23.54
C ASP A 165 -5.25 9.77 -22.90
N LEU A 166 -6.47 9.54 -22.41
CA LEU A 166 -6.87 8.27 -21.82
C LEU A 166 -7.89 7.57 -22.72
N VAL A 167 -7.41 6.88 -23.75
CA VAL A 167 -8.27 6.05 -24.61
C VAL A 167 -8.13 4.58 -24.22
N ILE A 168 -9.23 3.97 -23.83
CA ILE A 168 -9.32 2.50 -23.67
C ILE A 168 -9.65 1.93 -25.05
N GLU A 169 -8.73 1.18 -25.64
CA GLU A 169 -9.06 0.34 -26.80
C GLU A 169 -9.92 -0.84 -26.33
N THR A 170 -11.22 -0.63 -26.26
CA THR A 170 -12.19 -1.72 -26.27
C THR A 170 -12.83 -1.78 -27.64
N ASN A 171 -12.86 -2.95 -28.24
CA ASN A 171 -13.72 -3.19 -29.41
C ASN A 171 -15.14 -2.76 -29.01
N GLU A 172 -15.68 -1.81 -29.76
CA GLU A 172 -17.02 -1.27 -29.59
C GLU A 172 -18.05 -2.40 -29.65
N LEU A 173 -18.54 -2.77 -28.49
CA LEU A 173 -19.83 -3.44 -28.36
C LEU A 173 -20.71 -2.45 -27.60
N GLU A 174 -21.54 -1.75 -28.34
CA GLU A 174 -22.63 -0.93 -27.84
C GLU A 174 -23.50 -1.78 -26.92
N SER A 175 -23.44 -1.53 -25.63
CA SER A 175 -24.40 -2.04 -24.65
C SER A 175 -25.40 -0.92 -24.37
N GLU A 176 -26.68 -1.21 -24.57
CA GLU A 176 -27.83 -0.34 -24.28
C GLU A 176 -27.67 0.29 -22.87
N GLU A 177 -27.54 1.60 -22.86
CA GLU A 177 -27.49 2.40 -21.63
C GLU A 177 -28.91 2.45 -21.03
N GLU A 178 -29.12 1.76 -19.92
CA GLU A 178 -30.22 2.08 -19.03
C GLU A 178 -29.89 3.40 -18.31
N GLU A 179 -30.56 4.46 -18.72
CA GLU A 179 -30.55 5.78 -18.04
C GLU A 179 -31.01 5.60 -16.58
N ASP A 180 -30.12 5.85 -15.63
CA ASP A 180 -30.45 5.90 -14.21
C ASP A 180 -29.94 7.21 -13.61
N ASP A 181 -30.81 7.82 -12.79
CA ASP A 181 -30.84 9.18 -12.24
C ASP A 181 -29.69 9.51 -11.24
N SER A 182 -28.59 8.76 -11.22
CA SER A 182 -27.49 8.95 -10.27
C SER A 182 -26.40 9.94 -10.70
N GLY A 183 -26.44 10.44 -11.95
CA GLY A 183 -25.55 11.49 -12.43
C GLY A 183 -24.05 11.20 -12.43
N VAL A 184 -23.61 9.98 -12.09
CA VAL A 184 -22.19 9.59 -12.03
C VAL A 184 -21.88 8.67 -13.23
N ASP A 185 -20.98 9.10 -14.09
CA ASP A 185 -20.43 8.26 -15.13
C ASP A 185 -19.48 7.20 -14.54
N VAL A 186 -19.92 5.94 -14.55
CA VAL A 186 -19.16 4.81 -14.01
C VAL A 186 -17.84 4.61 -14.78
N THR A 187 -17.80 4.95 -16.05
CA THR A 187 -16.60 4.80 -16.90
C THR A 187 -15.55 5.81 -16.48
N GLU A 188 -15.94 7.07 -16.31
CA GLU A 188 -15.06 8.13 -15.83
C GLU A 188 -14.54 7.82 -14.42
N PHE A 189 -15.43 7.47 -13.49
CA PHE A 189 -15.04 7.08 -12.13
C PHE A 189 -14.03 5.91 -12.10
N LEU A 190 -14.23 4.86 -12.92
CA LEU A 190 -13.29 3.74 -12.99
C LEU A 190 -11.94 4.15 -13.58
N ASN A 191 -11.95 4.98 -14.62
CA ASN A 191 -10.70 5.47 -15.24
C ASN A 191 -9.89 6.32 -14.26
N GLU A 192 -10.54 7.21 -13.53
CA GLU A 192 -9.91 8.00 -12.47
C GLU A 192 -9.35 7.10 -11.35
N LEU A 193 -10.14 6.11 -10.91
CA LEU A 193 -9.74 5.16 -9.88
C LEU A 193 -8.48 4.38 -10.30
N LEU A 194 -8.46 3.85 -11.53
CA LEU A 194 -7.32 3.11 -12.08
C LEU A 194 -6.09 4.01 -12.24
N SER A 195 -6.26 5.21 -12.79
CA SER A 195 -5.18 6.20 -12.95
C SER A 195 -4.58 6.60 -11.60
N HIS A 196 -5.43 6.83 -10.59
CA HIS A 196 -4.99 7.16 -9.23
C HIS A 196 -4.24 6.00 -8.58
N ALA A 197 -4.72 4.77 -8.75
CA ALA A 197 -4.04 3.57 -8.24
C ALA A 197 -2.63 3.41 -8.86
N ILE A 198 -2.51 3.63 -10.16
CA ILE A 198 -1.22 3.55 -10.87
C ILE A 198 -0.25 4.63 -10.37
N LYS A 199 -0.71 5.90 -10.31
CA LYS A 199 0.11 7.03 -9.83
C LYS A 199 0.62 6.80 -8.41
N LYS A 200 -0.20 6.20 -7.53
CA LYS A 200 0.17 5.86 -6.15
C LYS A 200 0.95 4.55 -6.02
N LYS A 201 1.25 3.84 -7.11
CA LYS A 201 1.95 2.54 -7.10
C LYS A 201 1.27 1.50 -6.21
N VAL A 202 -0.06 1.43 -6.30
CA VAL A 202 -0.89 0.47 -5.59
C VAL A 202 -0.65 -0.93 -6.14
N SER A 203 -0.60 -1.96 -5.29
CA SER A 203 -0.47 -3.35 -5.74
C SER A 203 -1.80 -3.99 -6.11
N ASP A 204 -2.86 -3.74 -5.31
CA ASP A 204 -4.17 -4.35 -5.52
C ASP A 204 -5.28 -3.34 -5.24
N ILE A 205 -6.34 -3.36 -6.06
CA ILE A 205 -7.58 -2.61 -5.90
C ILE A 205 -8.66 -3.60 -5.50
N HIS A 206 -9.33 -3.35 -4.39
CA HIS A 206 -10.43 -4.16 -3.89
C HIS A 206 -11.74 -3.38 -3.99
N ILE A 207 -12.73 -3.92 -4.70
CA ILE A 207 -14.09 -3.39 -4.78
C ILE A 207 -15.01 -4.37 -4.08
N GLU A 208 -15.59 -3.94 -2.97
CA GLU A 208 -16.24 -4.82 -2.01
C GLU A 208 -17.68 -4.37 -1.72
N PRO A 209 -18.70 -5.07 -2.25
CA PRO A 209 -20.08 -4.79 -1.93
C PRO A 209 -20.44 -5.39 -0.56
N TYR A 210 -21.06 -4.59 0.29
CA TYR A 210 -21.66 -4.97 1.56
C TYR A 210 -23.18 -4.71 1.55
N GLU A 211 -23.84 -4.99 2.66
CA GLU A 211 -25.29 -4.83 2.76
C GLU A 211 -25.75 -3.41 2.42
N LYS A 212 -25.08 -2.39 2.97
CA LYS A 212 -25.47 -0.99 2.83
C LYS A 212 -24.49 -0.13 2.03
N ILE A 213 -23.25 -0.57 1.88
CA ILE A 213 -22.17 0.21 1.29
C ILE A 213 -21.43 -0.56 0.19
N LEU A 214 -20.84 0.18 -0.74
CA LEU A 214 -19.80 -0.28 -1.65
C LEU A 214 -18.49 0.34 -1.20
N ARG A 215 -17.49 -0.48 -0.86
CA ARG A 215 -16.19 -0.02 -0.37
C ARG A 215 -15.09 -0.29 -1.38
N VAL A 216 -14.31 0.72 -1.70
CA VAL A 216 -13.10 0.59 -2.52
C VAL A 216 -11.88 0.76 -1.64
N ARG A 217 -10.95 -0.22 -1.68
CA ARG A 217 -9.70 -0.18 -0.95
C ARG A 217 -8.53 -0.38 -1.89
N PHE A 218 -7.45 0.32 -1.60
CA PHE A 218 -6.15 0.11 -2.22
C PHE A 218 -5.24 -0.66 -1.27
N ARG A 219 -4.45 -1.58 -1.81
CA ARG A 219 -3.33 -2.17 -1.09
C ARG A 219 -2.06 -1.40 -1.45
N LEU A 220 -1.57 -0.61 -0.51
CA LEU A 220 -0.35 0.18 -0.65
C LEU A 220 0.70 -0.35 0.33
N ASP A 221 1.87 -0.71 -0.17
CA ASP A 221 2.97 -1.29 0.62
C ASP A 221 2.54 -2.47 1.53
N GLY A 222 1.61 -3.30 1.03
CA GLY A 222 1.07 -4.48 1.71
C GLY A 222 -0.15 -4.21 2.61
N MET A 223 -0.48 -2.96 2.92
CA MET A 223 -1.59 -2.57 3.79
C MET A 223 -2.81 -2.12 2.98
N LEU A 224 -4.00 -2.54 3.42
CA LEU A 224 -5.27 -2.11 2.82
C LEU A 224 -5.73 -0.78 3.44
N GLN A 225 -6.05 0.18 2.58
CA GLN A 225 -6.58 1.50 2.96
C GLN A 225 -7.88 1.77 2.20
N VAL A 226 -8.89 2.33 2.87
CA VAL A 226 -10.14 2.74 2.24
C VAL A 226 -9.86 4.01 1.44
N VAL A 227 -10.25 4.01 0.16
CA VAL A 227 -10.01 5.14 -0.75
C VAL A 227 -11.32 5.81 -1.15
N SER A 228 -12.37 5.04 -1.31
CA SER A 228 -13.67 5.56 -1.71
C SER A 228 -14.80 4.65 -1.23
N MET A 229 -15.96 5.25 -1.01
CA MET A 229 -17.21 4.55 -0.70
C MET A 229 -18.31 5.07 -1.63
N PRO A 230 -18.30 4.66 -2.91
CA PRO A 230 -19.30 5.10 -3.86
C PRO A 230 -20.69 4.55 -3.48
N PRO A 231 -21.79 5.18 -3.98
CA PRO A 231 -23.14 4.69 -3.76
C PRO A 231 -23.29 3.20 -4.11
N LYS A 232 -23.97 2.43 -3.28
CA LYS A 232 -24.19 0.99 -3.50
C LYS A 232 -24.87 0.69 -4.84
N ALA A 233 -25.72 1.58 -5.33
CA ALA A 233 -26.39 1.46 -6.63
C ALA A 233 -25.40 1.27 -7.79
N LEU A 234 -24.19 1.82 -7.69
CA LEU A 234 -23.13 1.69 -8.69
C LEU A 234 -22.45 0.30 -8.71
N ALA A 235 -22.64 -0.52 -7.68
CA ALA A 235 -21.93 -1.80 -7.56
C ALA A 235 -22.12 -2.71 -8.78
N ARG A 236 -23.36 -2.83 -9.28
CA ARG A 236 -23.67 -3.67 -10.46
C ARG A 236 -23.07 -3.09 -11.74
N LYS A 237 -23.19 -1.77 -11.96
CA LYS A 237 -22.67 -1.08 -13.13
C LYS A 237 -21.14 -1.18 -13.18
N MET A 238 -20.47 -0.91 -12.04
CA MET A 238 -19.01 -1.08 -11.90
C MET A 238 -18.56 -2.52 -12.18
N THR A 239 -19.26 -3.50 -11.61
CA THR A 239 -18.96 -4.92 -11.84
C THR A 239 -19.11 -5.28 -13.32
N SER A 240 -20.19 -4.89 -13.96
CA SER A 240 -20.43 -5.17 -15.38
C SER A 240 -19.37 -4.51 -16.25
N ARG A 241 -19.03 -3.24 -16.00
CA ARG A 241 -17.99 -2.53 -16.76
C ARG A 241 -16.62 -3.17 -16.61
N ILE A 242 -16.22 -3.53 -15.38
CA ILE A 242 -14.93 -4.22 -15.14
C ILE A 242 -14.90 -5.58 -15.84
N LYS A 243 -16.00 -6.34 -15.82
CA LYS A 243 -16.09 -7.61 -16.54
C LYS A 243 -15.93 -7.44 -18.05
N VAL A 244 -16.56 -6.41 -18.63
CA VAL A 244 -16.38 -6.09 -20.07
C VAL A 244 -14.90 -5.77 -20.34
N MET A 245 -14.30 -4.89 -19.57
CA MET A 245 -12.88 -4.53 -19.72
C MET A 245 -11.94 -5.73 -19.55
N ALA A 246 -12.29 -6.68 -18.69
CA ALA A 246 -11.51 -7.89 -18.41
C ALA A 246 -11.86 -9.07 -19.33
N GLN A 247 -12.76 -8.89 -20.31
CA GLN A 247 -13.27 -9.92 -21.22
C GLN A 247 -13.92 -11.11 -20.49
N LEU A 248 -14.62 -10.83 -19.39
CA LEU A 248 -15.34 -11.80 -18.57
C LEU A 248 -16.83 -11.87 -18.96
N ASN A 249 -17.48 -12.98 -18.61
CA ASN A 249 -18.92 -13.13 -18.83
C ASN A 249 -19.72 -12.25 -17.85
N THR A 250 -20.38 -11.22 -18.36
CA THR A 250 -21.18 -10.27 -17.58
C THR A 250 -22.48 -10.85 -17.05
N SER A 251 -23.04 -11.85 -17.76
CA SER A 251 -24.29 -12.52 -17.39
C SER A 251 -24.10 -13.54 -16.28
N GLU A 252 -22.92 -14.17 -16.17
CA GLU A 252 -22.63 -15.15 -15.13
C GLU A 252 -22.13 -14.44 -13.85
N ARG A 253 -22.85 -14.62 -12.76
CA ARG A 253 -22.60 -13.94 -11.46
C ARG A 253 -22.51 -14.91 -10.29
N ARG A 254 -22.58 -16.23 -10.55
CA ARG A 254 -22.66 -17.28 -9.52
C ARG A 254 -21.35 -17.99 -9.29
N ILE A 255 -20.38 -17.84 -10.18
CA ILE A 255 -19.07 -18.49 -10.11
C ILE A 255 -17.94 -17.45 -10.19
N PRO A 256 -16.79 -17.71 -9.57
CA PRO A 256 -15.60 -16.87 -9.72
C PRO A 256 -15.13 -16.86 -11.18
N GLN A 257 -14.61 -15.70 -11.60
CA GLN A 257 -14.03 -15.54 -12.93
C GLN A 257 -12.68 -14.83 -12.83
N ASP A 258 -11.74 -15.22 -13.69
CA ASP A 258 -10.42 -14.60 -13.83
C ASP A 258 -10.26 -14.01 -15.21
N GLY A 259 -9.74 -12.77 -15.29
CA GLY A 259 -9.51 -12.06 -16.55
C GLY A 259 -8.35 -11.08 -16.46
N ARG A 260 -8.12 -10.35 -17.55
CA ARG A 260 -7.08 -9.32 -17.64
C ARG A 260 -7.63 -8.06 -18.28
N ILE A 261 -7.14 -6.91 -17.82
CA ILE A 261 -7.39 -5.61 -18.44
C ILE A 261 -6.04 -5.08 -18.92
N HIS A 262 -5.97 -4.68 -20.19
CA HIS A 262 -4.87 -3.92 -20.74
C HIS A 262 -5.24 -2.44 -20.71
N PHE A 263 -4.63 -1.69 -19.81
CA PHE A 263 -4.91 -0.27 -19.63
C PHE A 263 -3.82 0.56 -20.28
N ARG A 264 -4.18 1.39 -21.26
CA ARG A 264 -3.25 2.28 -21.94
C ARG A 264 -3.10 3.58 -21.15
N MET A 265 -1.88 3.98 -20.89
CA MET A 265 -1.54 5.20 -20.20
C MET A 265 -0.59 6.06 -21.07
N GLY A 266 -1.16 7.00 -21.83
CA GLY A 266 -0.41 7.77 -22.82
C GLY A 266 -0.14 6.99 -24.13
N GLU A 267 0.78 7.48 -24.96
CA GLU A 267 0.99 6.91 -26.33
C GLU A 267 1.68 5.55 -26.31
N ASP A 268 2.62 5.27 -25.37
CA ASP A 268 3.49 4.08 -25.41
C ASP A 268 3.50 3.23 -24.13
N LYS A 269 2.72 3.56 -23.11
CA LYS A 269 2.73 2.81 -21.84
C LYS A 269 1.44 2.04 -21.65
N TYR A 270 1.56 0.71 -21.51
CA TYR A 270 0.48 -0.18 -21.13
C TYR A 270 0.71 -0.71 -19.72
N ILE A 271 -0.37 -0.82 -18.95
CA ILE A 271 -0.36 -1.43 -17.63
C ILE A 271 -1.42 -2.52 -17.59
N ASP A 272 -0.99 -3.71 -17.23
CA ASP A 272 -1.86 -4.86 -17.13
C ASP A 272 -2.46 -5.00 -15.74
N PHE A 273 -3.73 -5.35 -15.70
CA PHE A 273 -4.42 -5.72 -14.46
C PHE A 273 -4.89 -7.17 -14.55
N ARG A 274 -4.57 -7.96 -13.55
CA ARG A 274 -5.21 -9.25 -13.34
C ARG A 274 -6.46 -9.04 -12.51
N VAL A 275 -7.60 -9.45 -13.03
CA VAL A 275 -8.92 -9.25 -12.42
C VAL A 275 -9.46 -10.59 -11.96
N ASN A 276 -9.88 -10.67 -10.70
CA ASN A 276 -10.63 -11.79 -10.17
C ASN A 276 -11.97 -11.30 -9.62
N THR A 277 -13.06 -11.97 -9.97
CA THR A 277 -14.40 -11.73 -9.43
C THR A 277 -14.84 -12.90 -8.58
N LEU A 278 -15.44 -12.62 -7.43
CA LEU A 278 -15.94 -13.63 -6.50
C LEU A 278 -17.36 -13.28 -6.05
N PRO A 279 -18.34 -14.15 -6.29
CA PRO A 279 -19.69 -13.98 -5.75
C PRO A 279 -19.69 -13.90 -4.24
N THR A 280 -20.36 -12.89 -3.68
CA THR A 280 -20.59 -12.73 -2.23
C THR A 280 -22.07 -12.53 -1.94
N LEU A 281 -22.47 -12.50 -0.68
CA LEU A 281 -23.86 -12.33 -0.27
C LEU A 281 -24.52 -11.04 -0.82
N TYR A 282 -23.73 -9.98 -1.02
CA TYR A 282 -24.24 -8.66 -1.39
C TYR A 282 -23.85 -8.21 -2.79
N GLY A 283 -23.29 -9.10 -3.59
CA GLY A 283 -22.81 -8.87 -4.95
C GLY A 283 -21.44 -9.47 -5.19
N GLU A 284 -20.85 -9.21 -6.35
CA GLU A 284 -19.53 -9.74 -6.68
C GLU A 284 -18.43 -8.82 -6.12
N LYS A 285 -17.56 -9.39 -5.28
CA LYS A 285 -16.31 -8.76 -4.89
C LYS A 285 -15.34 -8.84 -6.05
N ILE A 286 -14.64 -7.75 -6.34
CA ILE A 286 -13.62 -7.69 -7.39
C ILE A 286 -12.27 -7.34 -6.75
N VAL A 287 -11.23 -8.04 -7.20
CA VAL A 287 -9.84 -7.71 -6.88
C VAL A 287 -9.09 -7.54 -8.19
N MET A 288 -8.48 -6.37 -8.37
CA MET A 288 -7.64 -6.07 -9.53
C MET A 288 -6.20 -5.88 -9.04
N ARG A 289 -5.29 -6.75 -9.49
CA ARG A 289 -3.85 -6.64 -9.23
C ARG A 289 -3.18 -5.90 -10.36
N ILE A 290 -2.40 -4.89 -10.04
CA ILE A 290 -1.62 -4.12 -10.99
C ILE A 290 -0.33 -4.89 -11.29
N LEU A 291 -0.08 -5.18 -12.56
CA LEU A 291 1.13 -5.82 -13.04
C LEU A 291 2.04 -4.73 -13.64
N ASP A 292 2.98 -4.26 -12.84
CA ASP A 292 3.92 -3.21 -13.26
C ASP A 292 5.18 -3.84 -13.85
N SER A 293 5.36 -3.71 -15.16
CA SER A 293 6.54 -4.20 -15.88
C SER A 293 7.86 -3.57 -15.38
N ASP A 294 7.82 -2.34 -14.87
CA ASP A 294 9.00 -1.66 -14.34
C ASP A 294 9.57 -2.40 -13.13
N THR A 295 8.74 -3.20 -12.42
CA THR A 295 9.18 -4.01 -11.27
C THR A 295 10.11 -5.17 -11.68
N ALA A 296 9.99 -5.72 -12.88
CA ALA A 296 10.90 -6.76 -13.38
C ALA A 296 12.28 -6.20 -13.75
N ALA A 297 12.35 -4.93 -14.11
CA ALA A 297 13.61 -4.27 -14.47
C ALA A 297 14.43 -3.84 -13.24
N LEU A 298 13.92 -4.07 -12.01
CA LEU A 298 14.63 -3.72 -10.78
C LEU A 298 15.93 -4.53 -10.68
N GLY A 299 17.04 -3.83 -10.66
CA GLY A 299 18.35 -4.43 -10.40
C GLY A 299 18.45 -4.93 -8.95
N ILE A 300 19.36 -5.87 -8.72
CA ILE A 300 19.61 -6.46 -7.39
C ILE A 300 19.96 -5.42 -6.33
N ASP A 301 20.53 -4.28 -6.73
CA ASP A 301 20.98 -3.19 -5.85
C ASP A 301 19.85 -2.48 -5.11
N VAL A 302 18.66 -2.44 -5.70
CA VAL A 302 17.50 -1.77 -5.09
C VAL A 302 16.67 -2.68 -4.21
N LEU A 303 16.91 -3.99 -4.24
CA LEU A 303 16.14 -4.97 -3.47
C LEU A 303 16.43 -4.93 -1.97
N GLY A 304 17.61 -4.42 -1.59
CA GLY A 304 17.99 -4.21 -0.19
C GLY A 304 18.82 -5.35 0.42
N PHE A 305 19.50 -6.17 -0.37
CA PHE A 305 20.54 -7.07 0.11
C PHE A 305 21.66 -6.29 0.79
N ASP A 306 22.30 -6.87 1.80
CA ASP A 306 23.60 -6.38 2.25
C ASP A 306 24.72 -6.87 1.33
N ASP A 307 25.94 -6.32 1.49
CA ASP A 307 27.06 -6.62 0.57
C ASP A 307 27.43 -8.10 0.56
N LYS A 308 27.41 -8.78 1.72
CA LYS A 308 27.69 -10.22 1.82
C LYS A 308 26.58 -11.01 1.14
N GLN A 309 25.33 -10.72 1.46
CA GLN A 309 24.16 -11.39 0.89
C GLN A 309 24.13 -11.26 -0.65
N LYS A 310 24.44 -10.06 -1.16
CA LYS A 310 24.55 -9.80 -2.59
C LYS A 310 25.69 -10.60 -3.22
N THR A 311 26.86 -10.63 -2.58
CA THR A 311 28.02 -11.39 -3.05
C THR A 311 27.72 -12.88 -3.14
N ASP A 312 27.13 -13.45 -2.08
CA ASP A 312 26.74 -14.86 -2.01
C ASP A 312 25.71 -15.23 -3.09
N LEU A 313 24.71 -14.36 -3.33
CA LEU A 313 23.72 -14.57 -4.39
C LEU A 313 24.35 -14.50 -5.79
N LEU A 314 25.20 -13.51 -6.05
CA LEU A 314 25.89 -13.39 -7.34
C LEU A 314 26.85 -14.57 -7.60
N ALA A 315 27.53 -15.05 -6.57
CA ALA A 315 28.39 -16.23 -6.67
C ALA A 315 27.57 -17.49 -7.03
N ALA A 316 26.37 -17.65 -6.46
CA ALA A 316 25.49 -18.76 -6.79
C ALA A 316 24.92 -18.65 -8.21
N LEU A 317 24.50 -17.43 -8.64
CA LEU A 317 24.03 -17.18 -10.00
C LEU A 317 25.13 -17.39 -11.07
N GLY A 318 26.39 -17.27 -10.71
CA GLY A 318 27.55 -17.53 -11.59
C GLY A 318 27.90 -19.00 -11.76
N LYS A 319 27.25 -19.92 -11.03
CA LYS A 319 27.50 -21.38 -11.19
C LYS A 319 26.86 -21.91 -12.47
N PRO A 320 27.46 -22.92 -13.12
CA PRO A 320 26.94 -23.47 -14.37
C PRO A 320 25.68 -24.32 -14.17
N ASP A 321 25.49 -24.89 -13.00
CA ASP A 321 24.43 -25.84 -12.66
C ASP A 321 24.00 -25.68 -11.19
N GLY A 322 23.06 -26.52 -10.76
CA GLY A 322 22.55 -26.56 -9.40
C GLY A 322 21.28 -25.78 -9.19
N MET A 323 20.83 -25.65 -7.94
CA MET A 323 19.55 -25.02 -7.58
C MET A 323 19.76 -23.81 -6.68
N ILE A 324 19.03 -22.74 -7.02
CA ILE A 324 18.85 -21.55 -6.17
C ILE A 324 17.37 -21.49 -5.78
N LEU A 325 17.10 -21.51 -4.49
CA LEU A 325 15.74 -21.54 -3.97
C LEU A 325 15.42 -20.24 -3.24
N VAL A 326 14.29 -19.58 -3.60
CA VAL A 326 13.81 -18.40 -2.90
C VAL A 326 12.52 -18.76 -2.14
N THR A 327 12.51 -18.54 -0.85
CA THR A 327 11.40 -18.94 0.01
C THR A 327 10.79 -17.78 0.80
N GLY A 328 9.56 -17.96 1.24
CA GLY A 328 8.82 -16.99 2.04
C GLY A 328 7.31 -17.04 1.77
N PRO A 329 6.49 -16.32 2.53
CA PRO A 329 5.05 -16.27 2.34
C PRO A 329 4.68 -15.57 1.03
N THR A 330 3.39 -15.64 0.69
CA THR A 330 2.84 -14.88 -0.43
C THR A 330 3.04 -13.37 -0.19
N GLY A 331 3.48 -12.66 -1.24
CA GLY A 331 3.74 -11.22 -1.16
C GLY A 331 5.09 -10.85 -0.52
N SER A 332 5.99 -11.80 -0.25
CA SER A 332 7.35 -11.50 0.24
C SER A 332 8.31 -11.02 -0.86
N GLY A 333 7.89 -10.96 -2.12
CA GLY A 333 8.70 -10.46 -3.24
C GLY A 333 9.57 -11.51 -3.94
N LYS A 334 9.32 -12.81 -3.74
CA LYS A 334 10.10 -13.91 -4.34
C LYS A 334 10.26 -13.78 -5.86
N THR A 335 9.16 -13.53 -6.56
CA THR A 335 9.14 -13.37 -8.02
C THR A 335 10.07 -12.25 -8.48
N VAL A 336 10.05 -11.11 -7.78
CA VAL A 336 10.93 -9.97 -8.11
C VAL A 336 12.41 -10.33 -7.92
N THR A 337 12.74 -11.06 -6.86
CA THR A 337 14.11 -11.53 -6.61
C THR A 337 14.56 -12.53 -7.70
N LEU A 338 13.68 -13.45 -8.12
CA LEU A 338 14.00 -14.38 -9.21
C LEU A 338 14.19 -13.64 -10.54
N TYR A 339 13.29 -12.70 -10.88
CA TYR A 339 13.44 -11.91 -12.10
C TYR A 339 14.70 -11.03 -12.08
N ALA A 340 15.07 -10.45 -10.94
CA ALA A 340 16.34 -9.73 -10.82
C ALA A 340 17.54 -10.64 -11.08
N GLY A 341 17.51 -11.89 -10.59
CA GLY A 341 18.50 -12.92 -10.91
C GLY A 341 18.52 -13.29 -12.39
N LEU A 342 17.33 -13.54 -12.98
CA LEU A 342 17.21 -13.88 -14.40
C LEU A 342 17.69 -12.74 -15.30
N ASN A 343 17.42 -11.47 -14.97
CA ASN A 343 17.90 -10.33 -15.75
C ASN A 343 19.43 -10.24 -15.80
N ILE A 344 20.11 -10.61 -14.71
CA ILE A 344 21.59 -10.67 -14.69
C ILE A 344 22.09 -11.79 -15.62
N LEU A 345 21.35 -12.88 -15.70
CA LEU A 345 21.70 -14.07 -16.49
C LEU A 345 21.27 -13.96 -17.95
N ASN A 346 20.35 -13.06 -18.29
CA ASN A 346 19.73 -12.94 -19.60
C ASN A 346 20.65 -12.26 -20.61
N THR A 347 21.50 -13.06 -21.23
CA THR A 347 22.39 -12.66 -22.34
C THR A 347 22.00 -13.39 -23.61
N SER A 348 22.42 -12.89 -24.77
CA SER A 348 22.14 -13.51 -26.07
C SER A 348 22.74 -14.93 -26.24
N GLU A 349 23.64 -15.31 -25.35
CA GLU A 349 24.36 -16.58 -25.37
C GLU A 349 23.72 -17.66 -24.51
N ARG A 350 22.66 -17.32 -23.76
CA ARG A 350 22.01 -18.23 -22.79
C ARG A 350 20.55 -18.49 -23.16
N ASN A 351 20.19 -19.74 -23.20
CA ASN A 351 18.81 -20.18 -23.37
C ASN A 351 18.12 -20.30 -22.02
N ILE A 352 17.21 -19.35 -21.73
CA ILE A 352 16.46 -19.28 -20.46
C ILE A 352 15.01 -19.68 -20.72
N SER A 353 14.50 -20.65 -19.96
CA SER A 353 13.12 -21.09 -20.02
C SER A 353 12.45 -21.03 -18.65
N THR A 354 11.22 -20.50 -18.57
CA THR A 354 10.47 -20.41 -17.33
C THR A 354 9.11 -21.09 -17.41
N ALA A 355 8.68 -21.75 -16.35
CA ALA A 355 7.32 -22.26 -16.17
C ALA A 355 6.67 -21.53 -15.00
N GLU A 356 5.53 -20.89 -15.22
CA GLU A 356 4.88 -19.97 -14.27
C GLU A 356 3.36 -20.15 -14.25
N ASP A 357 2.69 -19.81 -13.13
CA ASP A 357 1.23 -20.00 -12.94
C ASP A 357 0.50 -18.73 -12.50
N PRO A 358 0.25 -17.78 -13.40
CA PRO A 358 0.89 -17.53 -14.69
C PRO A 358 2.14 -16.63 -14.58
N ALA A 359 2.81 -16.38 -15.71
CA ALA A 359 3.84 -15.32 -15.80
C ALA A 359 3.21 -13.97 -15.44
N GLU A 360 3.79 -13.30 -14.45
CA GLU A 360 3.30 -12.00 -13.97
C GLU A 360 3.78 -10.86 -14.87
N ILE A 361 4.99 -10.98 -15.41
CA ILE A 361 5.65 -9.93 -16.21
C ILE A 361 6.33 -10.60 -17.40
N GLN A 362 6.20 -9.99 -18.58
CA GLN A 362 6.91 -10.45 -19.78
C GLN A 362 8.34 -9.90 -19.77
N VAL A 363 9.32 -10.78 -19.92
CA VAL A 363 10.73 -10.43 -19.99
C VAL A 363 11.29 -10.78 -21.37
N PRO A 364 11.68 -9.77 -22.15
CA PRO A 364 12.30 -10.03 -23.47
C PRO A 364 13.53 -10.93 -23.35
N GLY A 365 13.72 -11.86 -24.26
CA GLY A 365 14.86 -12.79 -24.27
C GLY A 365 14.67 -14.06 -23.43
N ILE A 366 13.54 -14.22 -22.74
CA ILE A 366 13.21 -15.39 -21.91
C ILE A 366 12.02 -16.15 -22.52
N ASN A 367 12.11 -17.47 -22.62
CA ASN A 367 11.03 -18.34 -23.06
C ASN A 367 10.10 -18.65 -21.89
N GLN A 368 9.03 -17.85 -21.73
CA GLN A 368 8.09 -17.97 -20.60
C GLN A 368 6.89 -18.83 -20.95
N VAL A 369 6.65 -19.89 -20.19
CA VAL A 369 5.53 -20.82 -20.35
C VAL A 369 4.53 -20.63 -19.21
N ASN A 370 3.28 -20.32 -19.57
CA ASN A 370 2.16 -20.34 -18.63
C ASN A 370 1.66 -21.76 -18.42
N VAL A 371 1.68 -22.23 -17.19
CA VAL A 371 1.06 -23.49 -16.78
C VAL A 371 -0.44 -23.47 -17.02
N ASN A 372 -0.98 -24.56 -17.57
CA ASN A 372 -2.40 -24.73 -17.79
C ASN A 372 -2.82 -26.17 -17.46
N ASN A 373 -3.24 -26.39 -16.23
CA ASN A 373 -3.63 -27.70 -15.73
C ASN A 373 -4.84 -28.30 -16.49
N LYS A 374 -5.70 -27.45 -17.10
CA LYS A 374 -6.88 -27.91 -17.84
C LYS A 374 -6.53 -28.72 -19.09
N VAL A 375 -5.37 -28.41 -19.71
CA VAL A 375 -4.87 -29.12 -20.89
C VAL A 375 -3.68 -30.04 -20.57
N GLY A 376 -3.36 -30.23 -19.29
CA GLY A 376 -2.24 -31.10 -18.85
C GLY A 376 -0.85 -30.46 -18.93
N LEU A 377 -0.76 -29.15 -19.20
CA LEU A 377 0.51 -28.42 -19.14
C LEU A 377 0.80 -28.01 -17.68
N THR A 378 1.34 -28.95 -16.91
CA THR A 378 1.76 -28.78 -15.50
C THR A 378 3.20 -28.30 -15.41
N PHE A 379 3.67 -27.89 -14.21
CA PHE A 379 5.08 -27.59 -13.95
C PHE A 379 5.99 -28.77 -14.34
N ALA A 380 5.65 -29.98 -13.92
CA ALA A 380 6.38 -31.20 -14.25
C ALA A 380 6.45 -31.48 -15.75
N SER A 381 5.32 -31.31 -16.48
CA SER A 381 5.30 -31.53 -17.93
C SER A 381 6.10 -30.48 -18.69
N ALA A 382 6.05 -29.20 -18.26
CA ALA A 382 6.85 -28.11 -18.82
C ALA A 382 8.35 -28.37 -18.63
N LEU A 383 8.78 -28.74 -17.39
CA LEU A 383 10.15 -29.08 -17.09
C LEU A 383 10.69 -30.23 -17.95
N ARG A 384 9.91 -31.31 -18.14
CA ARG A 384 10.33 -32.42 -19.03
C ARG A 384 10.48 -31.96 -20.48
N ALA A 385 9.70 -30.98 -20.90
CA ALA A 385 9.84 -30.40 -22.23
C ALA A 385 11.11 -29.55 -22.32
N PHE A 386 11.38 -28.71 -21.32
CA PHE A 386 12.59 -27.87 -21.27
C PHE A 386 13.87 -28.68 -21.40
N LEU A 387 13.99 -29.79 -20.68
CA LEU A 387 15.17 -30.69 -20.77
C LEU A 387 15.45 -31.23 -22.19
N ARG A 388 14.56 -31.01 -23.15
CA ARG A 388 14.74 -31.36 -24.57
C ARG A 388 14.82 -30.14 -25.49
N GLN A 389 14.89 -28.94 -24.91
CA GLN A 389 14.97 -27.66 -25.62
C GLN A 389 16.33 -26.97 -25.41
N ASP A 390 17.34 -27.72 -24.95
CA ASP A 390 18.70 -27.24 -24.72
C ASP A 390 18.77 -25.95 -23.85
N PRO A 391 18.18 -25.95 -22.65
CA PRO A 391 18.22 -24.78 -21.81
C PRO A 391 19.51 -24.71 -21.00
N ASP A 392 20.09 -23.53 -20.81
CA ASP A 392 21.16 -23.29 -19.83
C ASP A 392 20.56 -23.02 -18.46
N ILE A 393 19.45 -22.26 -18.42
CA ILE A 393 18.82 -21.80 -17.18
C ILE A 393 17.33 -22.12 -17.22
N ILE A 394 16.84 -22.69 -16.14
CA ILE A 394 15.43 -23.03 -15.97
C ILE A 394 14.89 -22.31 -14.73
N MET A 395 13.75 -21.65 -14.84
CA MET A 395 13.00 -21.18 -13.68
C MET A 395 11.67 -21.92 -13.57
N VAL A 396 11.40 -22.45 -12.39
CA VAL A 396 10.11 -23.03 -12.01
C VAL A 396 9.46 -22.10 -11.00
N GLY A 397 8.30 -21.56 -11.32
CA GLY A 397 7.60 -20.57 -10.48
C GLY A 397 7.52 -21.04 -9.02
N GLU A 398 7.15 -22.28 -8.81
CA GLU A 398 7.18 -22.91 -7.47
C GLU A 398 7.25 -24.44 -7.53
N ILE A 399 7.79 -25.07 -6.48
CA ILE A 399 7.79 -26.51 -6.25
C ILE A 399 6.75 -26.83 -5.19
N ARG A 400 5.66 -27.52 -5.61
CA ARG A 400 4.54 -27.91 -4.71
C ARG A 400 4.49 -29.39 -4.37
N ASP A 401 5.02 -30.23 -5.25
CA ASP A 401 4.89 -31.69 -5.21
C ASP A 401 6.22 -32.39 -5.50
N LEU A 402 6.27 -33.68 -5.15
CA LEU A 402 7.46 -34.53 -5.32
C LEU A 402 7.89 -34.64 -6.79
N GLU A 403 6.93 -34.79 -7.71
CA GLU A 403 7.21 -34.97 -9.12
C GLU A 403 7.99 -33.75 -9.70
N THR A 404 7.52 -32.54 -9.40
CA THR A 404 8.19 -31.30 -9.79
C THR A 404 9.56 -31.18 -9.12
N ALA A 405 9.68 -31.54 -7.84
CA ALA A 405 10.93 -31.51 -7.09
C ALA A 405 11.99 -32.47 -7.69
N GLU A 406 11.61 -33.72 -7.98
CA GLU A 406 12.51 -34.73 -8.55
C GLU A 406 13.05 -34.31 -9.93
N ILE A 407 12.17 -33.77 -10.81
CA ILE A 407 12.60 -33.31 -12.13
C ILE A 407 13.51 -32.08 -11.99
N SER A 408 13.23 -31.18 -11.04
CA SER A 408 14.06 -30.00 -10.75
C SER A 408 15.46 -30.41 -10.29
N VAL A 409 15.55 -31.35 -9.34
CA VAL A 409 16.81 -31.91 -8.87
C VAL A 409 17.59 -32.56 -10.02
N LYS A 410 16.92 -33.36 -10.85
CA LYS A 410 17.55 -34.01 -12.00
C LYS A 410 18.06 -32.97 -13.00
N ALA A 411 17.32 -31.90 -13.28
CA ALA A 411 17.79 -30.80 -14.13
C ALA A 411 19.09 -30.18 -13.57
N ALA A 412 19.09 -29.87 -12.27
CA ALA A 412 20.24 -29.29 -11.58
C ALA A 412 21.48 -30.20 -11.61
N GLN A 413 21.29 -31.52 -11.50
CA GLN A 413 22.38 -32.50 -11.56
C GLN A 413 22.89 -32.79 -12.97
N THR A 414 22.17 -32.37 -14.01
CA THR A 414 22.49 -32.63 -15.41
C THR A 414 22.97 -31.39 -16.17
N GLY A 415 23.55 -30.42 -15.46
CA GLY A 415 24.25 -29.28 -16.05
C GLY A 415 23.38 -28.04 -16.29
N HIS A 416 22.25 -27.91 -15.59
CA HIS A 416 21.37 -26.74 -15.73
C HIS A 416 21.31 -25.93 -14.42
N LEU A 417 21.39 -24.62 -14.50
CA LEU A 417 21.09 -23.74 -13.37
C LEU A 417 19.59 -23.61 -13.20
N LEU A 418 19.05 -24.07 -12.07
CA LEU A 418 17.61 -24.04 -11.81
C LEU A 418 17.29 -23.06 -10.68
N LEU A 419 16.36 -22.14 -10.95
CA LEU A 419 15.80 -21.19 -9.98
C LEU A 419 14.36 -21.58 -9.66
N SER A 420 13.98 -21.58 -8.36
CA SER A 420 12.59 -21.88 -8.00
C SER A 420 12.20 -21.25 -6.67
N THR A 421 10.89 -21.35 -6.34
CA THR A 421 10.37 -20.92 -5.04
C THR A 421 9.74 -22.06 -4.26
N LEU A 422 9.76 -21.89 -2.93
CA LEU A 422 8.98 -22.68 -1.98
C LEU A 422 8.27 -21.74 -0.99
N HIS A 423 7.35 -22.32 -0.21
CA HIS A 423 6.64 -21.63 0.87
C HIS A 423 7.08 -22.18 2.22
N THR A 424 8.20 -21.65 2.76
CA THR A 424 8.70 -21.93 4.11
C THR A 424 9.05 -20.61 4.80
N ASN A 425 9.21 -20.63 6.12
CA ASN A 425 9.44 -19.41 6.90
C ASN A 425 10.93 -19.03 6.98
N SER A 426 11.84 -19.99 6.86
CA SER A 426 13.28 -19.80 6.93
C SER A 426 14.03 -20.60 5.88
N ALA A 427 15.31 -20.30 5.66
CA ALA A 427 16.15 -21.05 4.73
C ALA A 427 16.40 -22.50 5.21
N PRO A 428 16.71 -22.79 6.49
CA PRO A 428 16.83 -24.16 6.99
C PRO A 428 15.57 -25.01 6.84
N GLU A 429 14.37 -24.42 7.06
CA GLU A 429 13.10 -25.14 6.88
C GLU A 429 12.86 -25.58 5.45
N THR A 430 13.45 -24.90 4.47
CA THR A 430 13.32 -25.26 3.05
C THR A 430 13.90 -26.64 2.78
N LEU A 431 15.03 -26.98 3.41
CA LEU A 431 15.65 -28.32 3.31
C LEU A 431 14.73 -29.38 3.89
N THR A 432 14.21 -29.14 5.10
CA THR A 432 13.25 -30.06 5.74
C THR A 432 11.97 -30.21 4.90
N ARG A 433 11.52 -29.15 4.24
CA ARG A 433 10.34 -29.20 3.35
C ARG A 433 10.58 -30.12 2.15
N LEU A 434 11.76 -30.04 1.50
CA LEU A 434 12.13 -30.92 0.39
C LEU A 434 12.22 -32.40 0.85
N ILE A 435 12.81 -32.65 2.00
CA ILE A 435 12.88 -34.01 2.60
C ILE A 435 11.47 -34.53 2.87
N ASN A 436 10.60 -33.72 3.47
CA ASN A 436 9.21 -34.10 3.78
C ASN A 436 8.35 -34.31 2.51
N MET A 437 8.72 -33.71 1.39
CA MET A 437 8.09 -33.99 0.09
C MET A 437 8.54 -35.33 -0.49
N GLY A 438 9.57 -35.98 0.07
CA GLY A 438 10.10 -37.26 -0.36
C GLY A 438 11.39 -37.18 -1.17
N VAL A 439 11.99 -35.99 -1.32
CA VAL A 439 13.28 -35.83 -2.02
C VAL A 439 14.42 -36.44 -1.17
N PRO A 440 15.21 -37.38 -1.68
CA PRO A 440 16.31 -37.96 -0.93
C PRO A 440 17.37 -36.93 -0.51
N ALA A 441 17.85 -37.01 0.73
CA ALA A 441 18.80 -36.06 1.31
C ALA A 441 20.06 -35.86 0.47
N PHE A 442 20.62 -36.94 -0.11
CA PHE A 442 21.80 -36.85 -0.97
C PHE A 442 21.56 -36.04 -2.25
N ASN A 443 20.34 -36.10 -2.80
CA ASN A 443 19.96 -35.30 -3.95
C ASN A 443 19.85 -33.80 -3.60
N ILE A 444 19.34 -33.48 -2.42
CA ILE A 444 19.27 -32.10 -1.93
C ILE A 444 20.68 -31.55 -1.71
N ALA A 445 21.54 -32.30 -0.99
CA ALA A 445 22.90 -31.89 -0.67
C ALA A 445 23.75 -31.63 -1.92
N SER A 446 23.59 -32.48 -2.98
CA SER A 446 24.35 -32.34 -4.21
C SER A 446 23.80 -31.31 -5.21
N SER A 447 22.57 -30.85 -5.05
CA SER A 447 21.92 -29.96 -6.04
C SER A 447 21.71 -28.55 -5.55
N VAL A 448 21.40 -28.36 -4.26
CA VAL A 448 21.01 -27.02 -3.73
C VAL A 448 22.26 -26.24 -3.37
N HIS A 449 22.48 -25.11 -4.04
CA HIS A 449 23.64 -24.26 -3.78
C HIS A 449 23.33 -23.08 -2.86
N LEU A 450 22.12 -22.55 -2.95
CA LEU A 450 21.74 -21.37 -2.20
C LEU A 450 20.25 -21.40 -1.86
N ILE A 451 19.92 -21.00 -0.65
CA ILE A 451 18.53 -20.74 -0.25
C ILE A 451 18.43 -19.31 0.26
N VAL A 452 17.47 -18.56 -0.29
CA VAL A 452 17.16 -17.19 0.10
C VAL A 452 15.79 -17.15 0.76
N ALA A 453 15.72 -17.05 2.08
CA ALA A 453 14.45 -16.75 2.74
C ALA A 453 14.24 -15.24 2.76
N GLN A 454 12.98 -14.82 2.51
CA GLN A 454 12.66 -13.43 2.23
C GLN A 454 11.37 -12.97 2.89
N ARG A 455 11.39 -11.73 3.43
CA ARG A 455 10.24 -10.94 3.88
C ARG A 455 10.32 -9.54 3.29
N LEU A 456 9.19 -8.81 3.30
CA LEU A 456 9.16 -7.40 2.95
C LEU A 456 8.71 -6.56 4.14
N ALA A 457 9.55 -5.61 4.54
CA ALA A 457 9.23 -4.56 5.50
C ALA A 457 8.91 -3.25 4.78
N ARG A 458 8.06 -2.41 5.36
CA ARG A 458 7.83 -1.05 4.86
C ARG A 458 9.05 -0.17 5.18
N ARG A 459 9.42 0.69 4.25
CA ARG A 459 10.49 1.66 4.46
C ARG A 459 9.92 2.88 5.15
N LEU A 460 10.63 3.39 6.15
CA LEU A 460 10.32 4.70 6.73
C LEU A 460 10.42 5.78 5.66
N CYS A 461 9.48 6.70 5.68
CA CYS A 461 9.51 7.87 4.80
C CYS A 461 10.71 8.73 5.15
N LYS A 462 11.54 9.04 4.16
CA LYS A 462 12.75 9.85 4.38
C LYS A 462 12.44 11.28 4.82
N GLU A 463 11.29 11.81 4.39
CA GLU A 463 10.88 13.20 4.61
C GLU A 463 10.31 13.45 6.03
N CYS A 464 9.74 12.40 6.67
CA CYS A 464 9.01 12.60 7.91
C CYS A 464 9.36 11.62 9.04
N LYS A 465 10.33 10.70 8.85
CA LYS A 465 10.77 9.84 9.96
C LYS A 465 11.37 10.70 11.07
N VAL A 466 11.10 10.36 12.31
CA VAL A 466 11.59 11.06 13.50
C VAL A 466 12.51 10.16 14.31
N LEU A 467 13.54 10.75 14.91
CA LEU A 467 14.42 10.07 15.84
C LEU A 467 13.70 9.89 17.19
N VAL A 468 13.78 8.70 17.76
CA VAL A 468 13.24 8.41 19.11
C VAL A 468 14.33 8.65 20.12
N GLU A 469 14.14 9.64 21.01
CA GLU A 469 15.18 10.08 21.95
C GLU A 469 15.35 9.13 23.16
N ASP A 470 14.27 8.45 23.61
CA ASP A 470 14.26 7.64 24.84
C ASP A 470 13.79 6.20 24.62
N VAL A 471 14.56 5.38 23.90
CA VAL A 471 14.27 3.95 23.82
C VAL A 471 14.95 3.23 25.00
N PRO A 472 14.19 2.49 25.85
CA PRO A 472 14.80 1.77 26.98
C PRO A 472 15.82 0.73 26.49
N LYS A 473 17.06 0.80 26.97
CA LYS A 473 18.14 -0.13 26.59
C LYS A 473 17.74 -1.60 26.77
N GLN A 474 17.04 -1.92 27.87
CA GLN A 474 16.57 -3.27 28.14
C GLN A 474 15.59 -3.78 27.07
N ALA A 475 14.73 -2.91 26.51
CA ALA A 475 13.82 -3.28 25.45
C ALA A 475 14.60 -3.62 24.14
N LEU A 476 15.64 -2.87 23.83
CA LEU A 476 16.50 -3.15 22.66
C LEU A 476 17.25 -4.47 22.82
N ILE A 477 17.79 -4.77 24.02
CA ILE A 477 18.42 -6.06 24.29
C ILE A 477 17.43 -7.22 24.11
N GLN A 478 16.21 -7.08 24.62
CA GLN A 478 15.15 -8.09 24.46
C GLN A 478 14.74 -8.31 23.01
N LEU A 479 14.82 -7.27 22.19
CA LEU A 479 14.59 -7.36 20.75
C LEU A 479 15.72 -8.06 20.00
N GLY A 480 16.92 -8.17 20.61
CA GLY A 480 18.07 -8.86 20.06
C GLY A 480 19.20 -7.93 19.55
N PHE A 481 19.18 -6.64 19.92
CA PHE A 481 20.33 -5.77 19.65
C PHE A 481 21.51 -6.11 20.57
N ASP A 482 22.74 -5.93 20.05
CA ASP A 482 23.95 -6.14 20.83
C ASP A 482 24.11 -5.02 21.88
N GLU A 483 24.35 -5.40 23.14
CA GLU A 483 24.52 -4.48 24.26
C GLU A 483 25.67 -3.47 24.01
N GLN A 484 26.72 -3.89 23.29
CA GLN A 484 27.87 -3.03 22.99
C GLN A 484 27.58 -1.95 21.95
N GLU A 485 26.58 -2.15 21.10
CA GLU A 485 26.22 -1.23 20.02
C GLU A 485 25.08 -0.28 20.39
N ILE A 486 24.31 -0.58 21.45
CA ILE A 486 23.04 0.13 21.78
C ILE A 486 23.25 1.64 21.92
N ASP A 487 24.35 2.08 22.51
CA ASP A 487 24.62 3.51 22.74
C ASP A 487 24.89 4.30 21.44
N SER A 488 25.15 3.60 20.34
CA SER A 488 25.41 4.19 19.01
C SER A 488 24.26 4.03 18.03
N ILE A 489 23.19 3.33 18.41
CA ILE A 489 22.07 3.05 17.50
C ILE A 489 21.04 4.18 17.54
N GLU A 490 20.75 4.72 16.36
CA GLU A 490 19.64 5.65 16.17
C GLU A 490 18.38 4.89 15.73
N ILE A 491 17.33 4.99 16.53
CA ILE A 491 16.02 4.38 16.24
C ILE A 491 15.10 5.44 15.68
N TYR A 492 14.44 5.11 14.56
CA TYR A 492 13.51 6.01 13.91
C TYR A 492 12.08 5.44 13.93
N GLU A 493 11.11 6.34 14.05
CA GLU A 493 9.68 6.03 13.99
C GLU A 493 8.98 6.76 12.83
N PRO A 494 7.84 6.20 12.35
CA PRO A 494 7.03 6.85 11.33
C PRO A 494 6.23 8.01 11.95
N ASN A 495 6.25 9.18 11.31
CA ASN A 495 5.44 10.33 11.72
C ASN A 495 4.21 10.52 10.83
N GLY A 496 4.41 10.47 9.51
CA GLY A 496 3.37 10.76 8.52
C GLY A 496 3.52 12.12 7.87
N CYS A 497 3.28 12.19 6.56
CA CYS A 497 3.26 13.44 5.77
C CYS A 497 2.44 13.22 4.49
N GLY A 498 2.19 14.30 3.73
CA GLY A 498 1.45 14.25 2.47
C GLY A 498 2.06 13.34 1.38
N GLU A 499 3.36 13.01 1.49
CA GLU A 499 4.11 12.21 0.53
C GLU A 499 4.14 10.70 0.84
N CYS A 500 3.56 10.25 1.95
CA CYS A 500 3.69 8.88 2.42
C CYS A 500 2.37 8.31 2.98
N ALA A 501 2.34 7.01 3.23
CA ALA A 501 1.22 6.34 3.89
C ALA A 501 1.58 6.07 5.35
N ASN A 502 1.05 6.89 6.28
CA ASN A 502 1.27 6.74 7.72
C ASN A 502 2.77 6.62 8.09
N GLY A 503 3.61 7.48 7.53
CA GLY A 503 5.04 7.52 7.80
C GLY A 503 5.89 6.49 7.04
N TYR A 504 5.29 5.71 6.11
CA TYR A 504 6.01 4.73 5.30
C TYR A 504 5.87 5.03 3.81
N LYS A 505 6.93 4.82 3.03
CA LYS A 505 6.95 4.96 1.57
C LYS A 505 7.84 3.90 0.93
N GLY A 506 7.22 2.94 0.24
CA GLY A 506 7.88 1.81 -0.39
C GLY A 506 8.24 0.69 0.58
N ARG A 507 8.90 -0.35 0.06
CA ARG A 507 9.28 -1.56 0.79
C ARG A 507 10.77 -1.86 0.66
N VAL A 508 11.30 -2.66 1.57
CA VAL A 508 12.68 -3.18 1.55
C VAL A 508 12.65 -4.67 1.86
N GLY A 509 13.49 -5.43 1.16
CA GLY A 509 13.67 -6.86 1.44
C GLY A 509 14.43 -7.09 2.73
N ILE A 510 13.99 -8.08 3.48
CA ILE A 510 14.67 -8.67 4.62
C ILE A 510 15.05 -10.08 4.21
N TYR A 511 16.33 -10.42 4.23
CA TYR A 511 16.85 -11.64 3.64
C TYR A 511 17.64 -12.48 4.64
N GLN A 512 17.46 -13.80 4.55
CA GLN A 512 18.41 -14.80 5.02
C GLN A 512 18.98 -15.49 3.78
N VAL A 513 20.21 -15.20 3.43
CA VAL A 513 20.91 -15.78 2.29
C VAL A 513 21.84 -16.87 2.83
N MET A 514 21.52 -18.11 2.55
CA MET A 514 22.21 -19.30 3.09
C MET A 514 22.84 -20.11 1.95
N PRO A 515 24.12 -19.89 1.63
CA PRO A 515 24.89 -20.80 0.81
C PRO A 515 25.01 -22.17 1.51
N ILE A 516 24.87 -23.25 0.76
CA ILE A 516 25.07 -24.60 1.30
C ILE A 516 26.57 -24.91 1.29
N SER A 517 27.17 -24.93 2.49
CA SER A 517 28.58 -25.27 2.68
C SER A 517 28.77 -26.78 2.68
N SER A 518 30.00 -27.24 2.47
CA SER A 518 30.34 -28.67 2.55
C SER A 518 30.02 -29.30 3.92
N VAL A 519 30.07 -28.49 4.98
CA VAL A 519 29.65 -28.93 6.32
C VAL A 519 28.14 -29.14 6.35
N MET A 520 27.38 -28.20 5.80
CA MET A 520 25.90 -28.33 5.72
C MET A 520 25.52 -29.50 4.80
N GLU A 521 26.20 -29.71 3.67
CA GLU A 521 25.98 -30.89 2.80
C GLU A 521 26.09 -32.20 3.59
N THR A 522 27.16 -32.35 4.38
CA THR A 522 27.37 -33.53 5.25
C THR A 522 26.23 -33.65 6.27
N MET A 523 25.86 -32.55 6.94
CA MET A 523 24.77 -32.55 7.91
C MET A 523 23.43 -32.95 7.28
N ILE A 524 23.13 -32.46 6.06
CA ILE A 524 21.92 -32.83 5.32
C ILE A 524 21.91 -34.33 5.01
N MET A 525 23.06 -34.90 4.57
CA MET A 525 23.18 -36.34 4.30
C MET A 525 23.02 -37.21 5.55
N ASP A 526 23.49 -36.70 6.71
CA ASP A 526 23.35 -37.34 8.01
C ASP A 526 21.94 -37.17 8.63
N GLY A 527 21.02 -36.45 7.95
CA GLY A 527 19.65 -36.28 8.37
C GLY A 527 19.44 -35.20 9.41
N ALA A 528 20.30 -34.19 9.47
CA ALA A 528 20.15 -33.05 10.39
C ALA A 528 18.83 -32.31 10.18
N ASN A 529 18.23 -31.90 11.29
CA ASN A 529 16.99 -31.14 11.28
C ASN A 529 17.22 -29.64 11.03
N SER A 530 16.14 -28.88 10.80
CA SER A 530 16.23 -27.45 10.50
C SER A 530 16.89 -26.62 11.61
N LEU A 531 16.76 -27.02 12.88
CA LEU A 531 17.39 -26.32 14.01
C LEU A 531 18.92 -26.50 14.00
N GLU A 532 19.40 -27.72 13.73
CA GLU A 532 20.83 -28.01 13.64
C GLU A 532 21.47 -27.24 12.47
N ILE A 533 20.81 -27.20 11.32
CA ILE A 533 21.23 -26.39 10.17
C ILE A 533 21.23 -24.88 10.50
N ALA A 534 20.22 -24.39 11.24
CA ALA A 534 20.17 -23.00 11.66
C ALA A 534 21.33 -22.64 12.59
N ILE A 535 21.69 -23.51 13.53
CA ILE A 535 22.86 -23.33 14.40
C ILE A 535 24.15 -23.29 13.58
N GLN A 536 24.31 -24.16 12.59
CA GLN A 536 25.49 -24.18 11.71
C GLN A 536 25.53 -22.92 10.85
N SER A 537 24.39 -22.50 10.27
CA SER A 537 24.25 -21.26 9.51
C SER A 537 24.73 -20.05 10.32
N LYS A 538 24.32 -19.95 11.59
CA LYS A 538 24.77 -18.89 12.50
C LYS A 538 26.27 -18.94 12.79
N LYS A 539 26.86 -20.14 12.96
CA LYS A 539 28.31 -20.31 13.13
C LYS A 539 29.11 -19.85 11.91
N GLU A 540 28.56 -19.98 10.72
CA GLU A 540 29.15 -19.52 9.45
C GLU A 540 28.92 -18.03 9.19
N GLY A 541 28.32 -17.30 10.17
CA GLY A 541 28.08 -15.85 10.09
C GLY A 541 26.97 -15.46 9.09
N ILE A 542 25.99 -16.36 8.89
CA ILE A 542 24.81 -16.10 8.09
C ILE A 542 23.71 -15.54 8.99
N ASN A 543 23.30 -14.31 8.74
CA ASN A 543 22.22 -13.66 9.45
C ASN A 543 20.89 -14.34 9.16
N ASP A 544 20.11 -14.64 10.19
CA ASP A 544 18.70 -15.01 10.04
C ASP A 544 17.83 -13.79 9.67
N LEU A 545 16.55 -14.01 9.41
CA LEU A 545 15.63 -12.94 9.04
C LEU A 545 15.52 -11.86 10.12
N ARG A 546 15.52 -12.26 11.41
CA ARG A 546 15.44 -11.32 12.52
C ARG A 546 16.69 -10.45 12.62
N GLN A 547 17.88 -11.06 12.52
CA GLN A 547 19.14 -10.32 12.53
C GLN A 547 19.26 -9.36 11.34
N SER A 548 18.83 -9.79 10.16
CA SER A 548 18.80 -8.95 8.95
C SER A 548 17.81 -7.77 9.12
N ALA A 549 16.67 -7.99 9.76
CA ALA A 549 15.72 -6.93 10.04
C ALA A 549 16.26 -5.94 11.09
N LEU A 550 16.94 -6.41 12.15
CA LEU A 550 17.62 -5.56 13.13
C LEU A 550 18.66 -4.65 12.45
N ASN A 551 19.43 -5.18 11.50
CA ASN A 551 20.37 -4.38 10.72
C ASN A 551 19.68 -3.29 9.90
N LYS A 552 18.48 -3.54 9.35
CA LYS A 552 17.70 -2.50 8.63
C LYS A 552 17.13 -1.43 9.58
N VAL A 553 16.81 -1.79 10.81
CA VAL A 553 16.42 -0.82 11.86
C VAL A 553 17.63 0.05 12.24
N LYS A 554 18.82 -0.53 12.50
CA LYS A 554 20.06 0.20 12.77
C LYS A 554 20.39 1.21 11.67
N GLN A 555 20.11 0.88 10.40
CA GLN A 555 20.31 1.77 9.26
C GLN A 555 19.22 2.86 9.13
N GLY A 556 18.22 2.90 10.02
CA GLY A 556 17.09 3.82 9.93
C GLY A 556 16.23 3.64 8.68
N VAL A 557 16.23 2.43 8.09
CA VAL A 557 15.47 2.09 6.87
C VAL A 557 14.04 1.69 7.20
N THR A 558 13.85 0.98 8.32
CA THR A 558 12.54 0.53 8.81
C THR A 558 12.41 0.76 10.32
N SER A 559 11.22 0.57 10.86
CA SER A 559 10.93 0.77 12.29
C SER A 559 10.96 -0.52 13.09
N LEU A 560 11.01 -0.41 14.42
CA LEU A 560 10.85 -1.54 15.35
C LEU A 560 9.50 -2.25 15.17
N ALA A 561 8.43 -1.50 14.92
CA ALA A 561 7.10 -2.06 14.66
C ALA A 561 7.09 -2.97 13.41
N GLU A 562 7.80 -2.59 12.36
CA GLU A 562 7.94 -3.42 11.15
C GLU A 562 8.84 -4.64 11.38
N LEU A 563 9.93 -4.49 12.14
CA LEU A 563 10.75 -5.62 12.58
C LEU A 563 9.87 -6.71 13.23
N GLU A 564 9.08 -6.32 14.24
CA GLU A 564 8.19 -7.26 14.95
C GLU A 564 7.15 -7.87 14.01
N ARG A 565 6.53 -7.05 13.14
CA ARG A 565 5.51 -7.52 12.19
C ARG A 565 6.03 -8.58 11.22
N VAL A 566 7.28 -8.47 10.74
CA VAL A 566 7.81 -9.34 9.67
C VAL A 566 8.66 -10.50 10.18
N THR A 567 9.11 -10.47 11.44
CA THR A 567 9.96 -11.50 12.04
C THR A 567 9.33 -12.22 13.23
N LYS A 568 8.10 -11.86 13.61
CA LYS A 568 7.34 -12.58 14.63
C LYS A 568 6.75 -13.84 13.97
N ASP A 569 7.14 -15.00 14.48
CA ASP A 569 6.63 -16.32 14.06
C ASP A 569 5.19 -16.54 14.53
#